data_134565c5e227f27ea3fa52249428f74a
#
_entry.id   134565c5e227f27ea3fa52249428f74a
#
_cell.length_a   1.000
_cell.length_b   1.000
_cell.length_c   1.000
_cell.angle_alpha   90.00
_cell.angle_beta   90.00
_cell.angle_gamma   90.00
#
_symmetry.space_group_name_H-M   'P 1'
#
loop_
_entity.id
_entity.type
_entity.pdbx_description
1 polymer ?
#
loop_
_entity_poly.entity_id
_entity_poly.type
_entity_poly.pdbx_seq_one_letter_code
_entity_poly.pdbx_strand_id
1 'polypeptide(L)'
;VQDTSVSADSIPHESVSHESIQVNSGSLEKTESAPTEHSNDETIIMPAVSDGKRSNSEHHATPLMDKTIVLDAVTDELRNRANSVEDTIAMGESVEALEADEAEHIEATQMIGGVDEIKTAEGPSVLDETRLFDASEIEAQLAAASMVEEEVPTGQWAKAAHEDKCIELAIAPFIHAFGVLHGDTQHYVESITRDALAALNITKLAEVNALLDNIVIQEALMSMQKAYAATNTEWMKSAALGAFLDVVQSPKSSTPYLVAFDALRVLPHLTLGHFQVMALTLLLQYSRNSNNYGLIHFQHYVEKYIEPFISDLPQNNSFYRQLDYLRCTQEEREPITLAQVLSNSYPFVFNYRGFSKEELFRATDGHGVDPRYVVRSLNSNLYKLALVDESLAPRFFRQTRISDSMVQRDLIALMKSKPTAFRGQEARDIMDDISPVLLDLADVFDHTPMSKISLTLLGLYLGRAHVKATIGEEFDLSHWF
;
A
#
# COMPACT_ATOMS: atom_id res chain seq x y z
N VAL A 1 42.15 -4.67 -55.29
CA VAL A 1 43.54 -4.34 -55.55
C VAL A 1 44.11 -3.90 -54.22
N GLN A 2 45.02 -4.78 -53.72
CA GLN A 2 46.11 -4.60 -52.73
C GLN A 2 45.72 -4.04 -51.34
N ASP A 3 45.70 -4.90 -50.31
CA ASP A 3 46.83 -5.54 -49.59
C ASP A 3 47.83 -4.51 -49.02
N THR A 4 47.91 -4.42 -47.72
CA THR A 4 49.11 -4.67 -46.93
C THR A 4 48.83 -4.62 -45.43
N SER A 5 49.07 -5.77 -44.85
CA SER A 5 49.43 -6.15 -43.48
C SER A 5 50.63 -5.41 -42.92
N VAL A 6 50.76 -5.40 -41.57
CA VAL A 6 51.99 -5.62 -40.71
C VAL A 6 51.62 -5.10 -39.32
N SER A 7 51.55 -5.92 -38.37
CA SER A 7 52.43 -6.60 -37.41
C SER A 7 52.48 -5.99 -36.02
N ALA A 8 52.33 -6.90 -35.09
CA ALA A 8 52.46 -6.89 -33.66
C ALA A 8 53.81 -6.36 -33.13
N ASP A 9 53.76 -5.85 -31.89
CA ASP A 9 54.83 -6.03 -30.85
C ASP A 9 54.25 -5.69 -29.51
N SER A 10 54.05 -6.69 -28.62
CA SER A 10 55.00 -7.16 -27.58
C SER A 10 55.06 -6.33 -26.30
N ILE A 11 54.60 -6.99 -25.27
CA ILE A 11 54.63 -6.86 -23.80
C ILE A 11 56.01 -6.42 -23.27
N PRO A 12 56.11 -5.81 -22.05
CA PRO A 12 56.52 -6.69 -20.93
C PRO A 12 55.77 -6.53 -19.62
N HIS A 13 55.67 -7.68 -18.95
CA HIS A 13 55.43 -7.90 -17.54
C HIS A 13 56.46 -7.25 -16.65
N GLU A 14 56.04 -6.72 -15.50
CA GLU A 14 56.87 -6.68 -14.31
C GLU A 14 56.08 -7.05 -13.06
N SER A 15 56.49 -8.13 -12.48
CA SER A 15 56.10 -8.70 -11.19
C SER A 15 57.14 -8.32 -10.15
N VAL A 16 56.75 -7.93 -8.95
CA VAL A 16 57.52 -8.04 -7.67
C VAL A 16 56.50 -7.77 -6.55
N SER A 17 56.24 -8.62 -5.73
CA SER A 17 56.74 -9.49 -4.65
C SER A 17 56.14 -9.11 -3.28
N HIS A 18 55.69 -10.14 -2.63
CA HIS A 18 55.24 -10.27 -1.24
C HIS A 18 56.18 -9.63 -0.22
N GLU A 19 55.59 -9.05 0.80
CA GLU A 19 56.19 -9.10 2.14
C GLU A 19 55.15 -9.28 3.23
N SER A 20 55.25 -10.42 3.86
CA SER A 20 54.57 -10.86 5.11
C SER A 20 55.40 -10.39 6.27
N ILE A 21 54.80 -9.78 7.29
CA ILE A 21 55.43 -9.70 8.61
C ILE A 21 54.41 -10.20 9.66
N GLN A 22 54.85 -11.20 10.36
CA GLN A 22 54.20 -11.87 11.50
C GLN A 22 54.46 -11.15 12.83
N VAL A 23 53.45 -11.17 13.67
CA VAL A 23 53.41 -11.50 15.10
C VAL A 23 54.44 -10.82 16.03
N ASN A 24 53.92 -10.15 17.07
CA ASN A 24 54.40 -10.43 18.41
C ASN A 24 53.34 -10.17 19.51
N SER A 25 53.12 -11.20 20.30
CA SER A 25 52.39 -11.28 21.54
C SER A 25 53.25 -10.77 22.71
N GLY A 26 52.68 -10.01 23.63
CA GLY A 26 53.35 -9.67 24.89
C GLY A 26 52.36 -9.25 25.96
N SER A 27 52.30 -10.06 26.99
CA SER A 27 51.47 -9.99 28.20
C SER A 27 52.03 -9.05 29.28
N LEU A 28 51.14 -8.73 30.25
CA LEU A 28 51.39 -8.33 31.66
C LEU A 28 51.79 -6.86 31.87
N GLU A 29 51.27 -6.09 32.80
CA GLU A 29 50.92 -6.27 34.21
C GLU A 29 50.13 -5.09 34.78
N LYS A 30 49.46 -5.32 35.89
CA LYS A 30 48.75 -4.41 36.78
C LYS A 30 49.60 -3.27 37.33
N THR A 31 48.99 -2.11 37.60
CA THR A 31 49.13 -1.46 38.94
C THR A 31 48.02 -0.40 39.13
N GLU A 32 47.51 -0.42 40.38
CA GLU A 32 46.58 0.51 41.03
C GLU A 32 47.15 1.91 41.21
N SER A 33 46.29 2.93 41.19
CA SER A 33 46.07 3.88 42.30
C SER A 33 45.22 5.10 41.84
N ALA A 34 44.18 5.35 42.64
CA ALA A 34 43.40 6.61 42.71
C ALA A 34 44.11 7.58 43.67
N PRO A 35 43.56 8.77 44.08
CA PRO A 35 42.46 9.63 43.52
C PRO A 35 42.84 11.13 43.48
N THR A 36 41.94 11.99 43.00
CA THR A 36 41.49 13.32 43.58
C THR A 36 40.75 14.15 42.55
N GLU A 37 39.53 14.41 42.77
CA GLU A 37 38.72 15.53 43.31
C GLU A 37 38.40 16.71 42.36
N HIS A 38 37.09 17.00 42.33
CA HIS A 38 36.33 18.25 42.12
C HIS A 38 36.04 18.66 40.65
N SER A 39 34.76 18.72 40.23
CA SER A 39 33.74 19.70 40.68
C SER A 39 32.36 19.43 40.07
N ASN A 40 31.37 19.71 40.84
CA ASN A 40 29.91 19.81 40.64
C ASN A 40 29.37 20.14 39.26
N ASP A 41 28.33 19.36 38.84
CA ASP A 41 27.11 19.97 38.40
C ASP A 41 25.89 19.06 38.71
N GLU A 42 24.86 19.66 39.20
CA GLU A 42 23.70 19.04 39.82
C GLU A 42 22.75 18.45 38.78
N THR A 43 22.50 17.14 38.87
CA THR A 43 21.37 16.52 38.21
C THR A 43 20.30 16.22 39.23
N ILE A 44 19.16 16.89 39.13
CA ILE A 44 17.99 16.67 39.97
C ILE A 44 17.34 15.36 39.60
N ILE A 45 17.44 14.38 40.52
CA ILE A 45 16.68 13.14 40.46
C ILE A 45 15.43 13.32 41.31
N MET A 46 14.24 13.14 40.69
CA MET A 46 12.98 13.05 41.45
C MET A 46 12.70 11.59 41.79
N PRO A 47 12.23 11.28 43.02
CA PRO A 47 12.11 9.93 43.52
C PRO A 47 10.80 9.25 43.08
N ALA A 48 10.87 7.92 43.00
CA ALA A 48 9.73 7.02 42.88
C ALA A 48 8.88 7.06 44.15
N VAL A 49 7.58 7.21 44.02
CA VAL A 49 6.60 6.98 45.08
C VAL A 49 5.78 5.77 44.78
N SER A 50 5.86 4.81 45.68
CA SER A 50 5.06 3.60 45.73
C SER A 50 3.72 3.83 46.43
N ASP A 51 2.72 3.10 45.98
CA ASP A 51 1.52 2.61 46.68
C ASP A 51 0.42 3.58 47.14
N GLY A 52 -0.78 3.30 46.61
CA GLY A 52 -1.97 3.46 47.40
C GLY A 52 -3.27 3.79 46.68
N LYS A 53 -4.11 2.76 46.49
CA LYS A 53 -5.58 2.79 46.50
C LYS A 53 -6.37 3.30 45.27
N ARG A 54 -7.14 2.35 44.76
CA ARG A 54 -8.32 2.42 43.88
C ARG A 54 -9.16 3.67 44.03
N SER A 55 -9.42 4.33 42.90
CA SER A 55 -10.69 4.98 42.62
C SER A 55 -10.97 4.89 41.12
N ASN A 56 -12.18 4.44 40.79
CA ASN A 56 -12.71 4.42 39.42
C ASN A 56 -12.68 5.82 38.82
N SER A 57 -11.98 6.00 37.75
CA SER A 57 -12.24 7.08 36.80
C SER A 57 -12.11 6.47 35.42
N GLU A 58 -13.23 6.50 34.70
CA GLU A 58 -13.33 6.15 33.30
C GLU A 58 -12.38 7.04 32.51
N HIS A 59 -11.24 6.48 32.10
CA HIS A 59 -10.41 7.07 31.06
C HIS A 59 -10.89 6.51 29.72
N HIS A 60 -11.39 7.39 28.88
CA HIS A 60 -11.52 7.16 27.46
C HIS A 60 -10.14 6.74 26.92
N ALA A 61 -9.94 5.44 26.81
CA ALA A 61 -8.86 4.88 26.04
C ALA A 61 -9.25 5.04 24.56
N THR A 62 -8.44 5.77 23.81
CA THR A 62 -8.38 5.62 22.35
C THR A 62 -8.25 4.13 22.04
N PRO A 63 -9.10 3.55 21.20
CA PRO A 63 -9.02 2.13 20.89
C PRO A 63 -7.71 1.87 20.15
N LEU A 64 -6.79 1.19 20.82
CA LEU A 64 -5.72 0.46 20.16
C LEU A 64 -6.40 -0.48 19.16
N MET A 65 -6.06 -0.35 17.87
CA MET A 65 -6.49 -1.28 16.84
C MET A 65 -6.00 -2.68 17.21
N ASP A 66 -6.86 -3.46 17.83
CA ASP A 66 -6.63 -4.88 18.01
C ASP A 66 -6.78 -5.53 16.63
N LYS A 67 -5.67 -6.09 16.11
CA LYS A 67 -5.64 -6.77 14.80
C LYS A 67 -6.70 -7.88 14.68
N THR A 68 -7.15 -8.43 15.79
CA THR A 68 -8.22 -9.43 15.87
C THR A 68 -9.60 -8.81 15.60
N ILE A 69 -9.85 -7.58 16.09
CA ILE A 69 -11.10 -6.84 15.86
C ILE A 69 -11.24 -6.43 14.40
N VAL A 70 -10.14 -6.06 13.74
CA VAL A 70 -10.13 -5.70 12.31
C VAL A 70 -10.54 -6.90 11.44
N LEU A 71 -10.13 -8.12 11.80
CA LEU A 71 -10.55 -9.33 11.09
C LEU A 71 -12.06 -9.65 11.31
N ASP A 72 -12.57 -9.42 12.52
CA ASP A 72 -14.00 -9.63 12.84
C ASP A 72 -14.89 -8.61 12.14
N ALA A 73 -14.49 -7.35 12.07
CA ALA A 73 -15.21 -6.29 11.34
C ALA A 73 -15.29 -6.58 9.83
N VAL A 74 -14.21 -7.07 9.22
CA VAL A 74 -14.21 -7.53 7.81
C VAL A 74 -15.20 -8.69 7.62
N THR A 75 -15.33 -9.58 8.61
CA THR A 75 -16.24 -10.72 8.53
C THR A 75 -17.70 -10.27 8.43
N ASP A 76 -18.10 -9.29 9.23
CA ASP A 76 -19.48 -8.78 9.26
C ASP A 76 -19.79 -7.91 8.03
N GLU A 77 -18.83 -7.18 7.51
CA GLU A 77 -19.00 -6.34 6.34
C GLU A 77 -19.03 -7.16 5.04
N LEU A 78 -18.19 -8.18 4.92
CA LEU A 78 -18.26 -9.15 3.82
C LEU A 78 -19.60 -9.88 3.83
N ARG A 79 -20.16 -10.16 5.02
CA ARG A 79 -21.49 -10.74 5.19
C ARG A 79 -22.59 -9.78 4.71
N ASN A 80 -22.47 -8.48 5.01
CA ASN A 80 -23.42 -7.46 4.59
C ASN A 80 -23.34 -7.16 3.08
N ARG A 81 -22.15 -7.11 2.50
CA ARG A 81 -21.96 -6.97 1.03
C ARG A 81 -22.41 -8.22 0.27
N ALA A 82 -22.19 -9.42 0.80
CA ALA A 82 -22.71 -10.63 0.19
C ALA A 82 -24.24 -10.61 0.03
N ASN A 83 -24.93 -9.92 0.95
CA ASN A 83 -26.39 -9.77 0.90
C ASN A 83 -26.86 -8.62 -0.03
N SER A 84 -26.00 -7.65 -0.38
CA SER A 84 -26.36 -6.51 -1.24
C SER A 84 -26.06 -6.73 -2.74
N VAL A 85 -25.31 -7.77 -3.10
CA VAL A 85 -24.94 -8.10 -4.50
C VAL A 85 -25.95 -9.07 -5.16
N GLU A 86 -27.07 -9.40 -4.47
CA GLU A 86 -28.07 -10.34 -5.01
C GLU A 86 -28.79 -9.90 -6.29
N ASP A 87 -28.65 -8.64 -6.72
CA ASP A 87 -29.45 -8.11 -7.85
C ASP A 87 -28.76 -8.10 -9.23
N THR A 88 -27.53 -8.60 -9.38
CA THR A 88 -26.84 -8.39 -10.69
C THR A 88 -26.04 -9.58 -11.24
N ILE A 89 -26.36 -10.86 -10.99
CA ILE A 89 -25.78 -11.92 -11.85
C ILE A 89 -26.79 -13.05 -12.03
N ALA A 90 -27.54 -12.99 -13.13
CA ALA A 90 -28.14 -14.15 -13.77
C ALA A 90 -27.37 -14.39 -15.09
N MET A 91 -27.01 -15.66 -15.30
CA MET A 91 -26.73 -16.34 -16.57
C MET A 91 -25.33 -16.96 -16.65
N GLY A 92 -25.37 -18.27 -16.90
CA GLY A 92 -24.22 -19.14 -16.98
C GLY A 92 -23.57 -19.18 -18.37
N GLU A 93 -22.31 -19.44 -18.38
CA GLU A 93 -21.57 -19.90 -19.56
C GLU A 93 -20.67 -21.11 -19.25
N SER A 94 -20.34 -21.87 -20.27
CA SER A 94 -19.84 -23.24 -20.21
C SER A 94 -18.33 -23.36 -19.94
N VAL A 95 -17.95 -24.53 -19.41
CA VAL A 95 -16.72 -24.89 -18.73
C VAL A 95 -15.42 -24.73 -19.55
N GLU A 96 -15.45 -24.60 -20.87
CA GLU A 96 -14.24 -24.45 -21.71
C GLU A 96 -13.76 -23.00 -21.85
N ALA A 97 -14.59 -22.03 -21.48
CA ALA A 97 -14.21 -20.61 -21.45
C ALA A 97 -13.49 -20.20 -20.15
N LEU A 98 -13.54 -21.04 -19.11
CA LEU A 98 -13.06 -20.69 -17.77
C LEU A 98 -11.53 -20.78 -17.59
N GLU A 99 -10.83 -21.61 -18.38
CA GLU A 99 -9.36 -21.70 -18.28
C GLU A 99 -8.62 -20.51 -18.92
N ALA A 100 -9.27 -19.84 -19.87
CA ALA A 100 -8.71 -18.62 -20.49
C ALA A 100 -9.14 -17.33 -19.77
N ASP A 101 -10.29 -17.37 -19.06
CA ASP A 101 -10.88 -16.22 -18.36
C ASP A 101 -10.42 -16.12 -16.89
N GLU A 102 -9.90 -17.22 -16.31
CA GLU A 102 -9.32 -17.23 -14.96
C GLU A 102 -8.11 -16.30 -14.80
N ALA A 103 -7.45 -15.92 -15.91
CA ALA A 103 -6.36 -14.94 -15.88
C ALA A 103 -6.85 -13.48 -15.85
N GLU A 104 -8.09 -13.21 -16.29
CA GLU A 104 -8.63 -11.84 -16.32
C GLU A 104 -9.59 -11.50 -15.16
N HIS A 105 -10.11 -12.51 -14.44
CA HIS A 105 -11.00 -12.31 -13.29
C HIS A 105 -10.33 -12.65 -11.95
N ILE A 106 -9.17 -12.08 -11.68
CA ILE A 106 -8.74 -11.90 -10.30
C ILE A 106 -9.63 -10.79 -9.73
N GLU A 107 -10.75 -11.21 -9.15
CA GLU A 107 -11.60 -10.27 -8.41
C GLU A 107 -10.75 -9.46 -7.43
N ALA A 108 -10.94 -8.18 -7.47
CA ALA A 108 -10.21 -7.17 -6.72
C ALA A 108 -9.76 -7.68 -5.34
N THR A 109 -8.49 -7.54 -5.06
CA THR A 109 -7.94 -7.71 -3.72
C THR A 109 -8.77 -6.86 -2.75
N GLN A 110 -9.45 -7.50 -1.82
CA GLN A 110 -10.33 -6.79 -0.89
C GLN A 110 -9.51 -6.11 0.20
N MET A 111 -9.81 -4.84 0.44
CA MET A 111 -9.22 -4.10 1.56
C MET A 111 -9.78 -4.62 2.89
N ILE A 112 -8.91 -4.78 3.85
CA ILE A 112 -9.25 -5.12 5.23
C ILE A 112 -9.46 -3.78 5.96
N GLY A 113 -10.71 -3.41 6.18
CA GLY A 113 -11.06 -2.15 6.83
C GLY A 113 -12.08 -2.34 7.93
N GLY A 114 -11.98 -1.60 8.97
CA GLY A 114 -12.99 -1.49 10.00
C GLY A 114 -12.63 -0.39 10.98
N VAL A 115 -13.36 0.68 10.94
CA VAL A 115 -13.53 1.55 12.11
C VAL A 115 -15.00 1.46 12.45
N ASP A 116 -15.31 1.00 13.68
CA ASP A 116 -16.67 0.95 14.18
C ASP A 116 -17.37 2.30 14.03
N GLU A 117 -18.53 2.30 13.37
CA GLU A 117 -19.47 3.41 13.41
C GLU A 117 -19.81 3.72 14.87
N ILE A 118 -19.28 4.82 15.38
CA ILE A 118 -19.80 5.45 16.59
C ILE A 118 -21.20 5.96 16.20
N LYS A 119 -22.23 5.23 16.58
CA LYS A 119 -23.60 5.73 16.59
C LYS A 119 -23.66 6.92 17.54
N THR A 120 -23.49 8.11 17.02
CA THR A 120 -23.79 9.34 17.73
C THR A 120 -25.30 9.44 17.90
N ALA A 121 -25.73 9.41 19.16
CA ALA A 121 -27.09 9.75 19.53
C ALA A 121 -27.41 11.18 19.06
N GLU A 122 -28.54 11.33 18.37
CA GLU A 122 -29.09 12.60 17.96
C GLU A 122 -29.38 13.49 19.16
N GLY A 123 -28.53 14.52 19.35
CA GLY A 123 -28.84 15.71 20.14
C GLY A 123 -28.72 16.93 19.24
N PRO A 124 -29.54 17.97 19.38
CA PRO A 124 -29.45 19.14 18.51
C PRO A 124 -28.13 19.87 18.73
N SER A 125 -27.23 19.74 17.75
CA SER A 125 -25.91 20.38 17.78
C SER A 125 -26.03 21.82 17.27
N VAL A 126 -25.64 22.75 18.13
CA VAL A 126 -25.52 24.21 17.86
C VAL A 126 -24.20 24.51 17.10
N LEU A 127 -23.72 23.61 16.23
CA LEU A 127 -22.49 23.80 15.45
C LEU A 127 -22.71 23.77 13.94
N ASP A 128 -23.90 24.15 13.49
CA ASP A 128 -24.30 24.08 12.08
C ASP A 128 -24.07 25.39 11.29
N GLU A 129 -23.06 26.17 11.66
CA GLU A 129 -22.63 27.36 10.88
C GLU A 129 -21.14 27.36 10.52
N THR A 130 -20.45 26.24 10.50
CA THR A 130 -19.24 26.15 9.69
C THR A 130 -19.70 25.90 8.26
N ARG A 131 -19.79 26.93 7.45
CA ARG A 131 -19.96 26.82 5.99
C ARG A 131 -18.87 25.86 5.50
N LEU A 132 -19.26 24.63 5.24
CA LEU A 132 -18.51 23.70 4.42
C LEU A 132 -18.30 24.41 3.07
N PHE A 133 -17.11 24.91 2.83
CA PHE A 133 -16.71 25.39 1.52
C PHE A 133 -16.72 24.17 0.60
N ASP A 134 -17.75 24.07 -0.20
CA ASP A 134 -18.10 22.95 -1.02
C ASP A 134 -17.13 22.85 -2.22
N ALA A 135 -16.83 21.64 -2.68
CA ALA A 135 -16.14 21.42 -3.97
C ALA A 135 -16.89 22.14 -5.12
N SER A 136 -18.19 22.35 -4.95
CA SER A 136 -19.03 23.19 -5.80
C SER A 136 -18.50 24.61 -5.99
N GLU A 137 -17.68 25.16 -5.09
CA GLU A 137 -17.13 26.51 -5.25
C GLU A 137 -16.04 26.57 -6.33
N ILE A 138 -15.14 25.58 -6.37
CA ILE A 138 -14.11 25.48 -7.41
C ILE A 138 -14.77 25.11 -8.74
N GLU A 139 -15.68 24.15 -8.74
CA GLU A 139 -16.45 23.79 -9.93
C GLU A 139 -17.29 24.98 -10.43
N ALA A 140 -17.90 25.76 -9.53
CA ALA A 140 -18.66 26.94 -9.89
C ALA A 140 -17.75 28.06 -10.44
N GLN A 141 -16.56 28.27 -9.89
CA GLN A 141 -15.55 29.20 -10.39
C GLN A 141 -15.06 28.81 -11.77
N LEU A 142 -14.71 27.53 -11.96
CA LEU A 142 -14.31 27.00 -13.28
C LEU A 142 -15.48 27.05 -14.29
N ALA A 143 -16.70 26.71 -13.88
CA ALA A 143 -17.88 26.80 -14.73
C ALA A 143 -18.17 28.25 -15.12
N ALA A 144 -18.06 29.21 -14.20
CA ALA A 144 -18.21 30.63 -14.49
C ALA A 144 -17.10 31.11 -15.44
N ALA A 145 -15.86 30.71 -15.24
CA ALA A 145 -14.75 31.03 -16.12
C ALA A 145 -14.90 30.39 -17.51
N SER A 146 -15.50 29.19 -17.60
CA SER A 146 -15.77 28.52 -18.88
C SER A 146 -16.84 29.20 -19.71
N MET A 147 -17.74 29.99 -19.08
CA MET A 147 -18.75 30.80 -19.75
C MET A 147 -18.18 32.09 -20.31
N VAL A 148 -16.95 32.46 -20.00
CA VAL A 148 -16.31 33.61 -20.66
C VAL A 148 -16.11 33.27 -22.14
N GLU A 149 -16.65 34.12 -23.02
CA GLU A 149 -16.46 34.02 -24.48
C GLU A 149 -14.98 34.30 -24.82
N GLU A 150 -14.12 33.37 -24.56
CA GLU A 150 -12.75 33.39 -25.08
C GLU A 150 -12.74 32.55 -26.37
N GLU A 151 -12.44 33.21 -27.51
CA GLU A 151 -12.32 32.50 -28.77
C GLU A 151 -11.08 31.59 -28.75
N VAL A 152 -11.30 30.31 -28.45
CA VAL A 152 -10.22 29.28 -28.60
C VAL A 152 -9.94 29.12 -30.10
N PRO A 153 -8.70 29.38 -30.53
CA PRO A 153 -8.37 29.34 -31.97
C PRO A 153 -8.63 27.94 -32.56
N THR A 154 -9.22 27.90 -33.77
CA THR A 154 -9.61 26.64 -34.42
C THR A 154 -8.49 25.97 -35.22
N GLY A 155 -7.42 26.69 -35.56
CA GLY A 155 -6.28 26.17 -36.29
C GLY A 155 -5.33 25.35 -35.41
N GLN A 156 -4.76 24.22 -35.88
CA GLN A 156 -3.88 23.36 -35.12
C GLN A 156 -2.70 24.10 -34.47
N TRP A 157 -2.02 24.96 -35.22
CA TRP A 157 -0.91 25.78 -34.73
C TRP A 157 -1.35 26.84 -33.70
N ALA A 158 -2.53 27.42 -33.93
CA ALA A 158 -3.06 28.42 -33.03
C ALA A 158 -3.57 27.79 -31.72
N LYS A 159 -4.08 26.56 -31.77
CA LYS A 159 -4.42 25.77 -30.56
C LYS A 159 -3.18 25.45 -29.75
N ALA A 160 -2.11 24.96 -30.39
CA ALA A 160 -0.86 24.67 -29.69
C ALA A 160 -0.27 25.93 -29.03
N ALA A 161 -0.23 27.04 -29.73
CA ALA A 161 0.23 28.32 -29.17
C ALA A 161 -0.66 28.87 -28.04
N HIS A 162 -1.94 28.53 -28.04
CA HIS A 162 -2.86 28.88 -26.95
C HIS A 162 -2.66 27.98 -25.73
N GLU A 163 -2.51 26.68 -25.96
CA GLU A 163 -2.16 25.71 -24.91
C GLU A 163 -0.83 26.08 -24.21
N ASP A 164 0.20 26.43 -24.98
CA ASP A 164 1.49 26.88 -24.43
C ASP A 164 1.33 28.13 -23.54
N LYS A 165 0.46 29.09 -23.89
CA LYS A 165 0.14 30.24 -23.04
C LYS A 165 -0.57 29.85 -21.74
N CYS A 166 -1.48 28.88 -21.78
CA CYS A 166 -2.13 28.35 -20.58
C CYS A 166 -1.10 27.70 -19.65
N ILE A 167 -0.15 26.96 -20.22
CA ILE A 167 0.94 26.35 -19.47
C ILE A 167 1.87 27.42 -18.88
N GLU A 168 2.31 28.41 -19.68
CA GLU A 168 3.13 29.55 -19.22
C GLU A 168 2.48 30.25 -18.03
N LEU A 169 1.17 30.51 -18.10
CA LEU A 169 0.42 31.13 -17.01
C LEU A 169 0.39 30.24 -15.75
N ALA A 170 0.18 28.93 -15.92
CA ALA A 170 0.08 27.99 -14.81
C ALA A 170 1.44 27.71 -14.12
N ILE A 171 2.56 27.87 -14.83
CA ILE A 171 3.90 27.71 -14.26
C ILE A 171 4.47 29.02 -13.70
N ALA A 172 3.89 30.16 -14.02
CA ALA A 172 4.40 31.48 -13.61
C ALA A 172 4.61 31.59 -12.07
N PRO A 173 3.71 31.14 -11.19
CA PRO A 173 3.93 31.15 -9.75
C PRO A 173 5.14 30.32 -9.34
N PHE A 174 5.37 29.17 -9.96
CA PHE A 174 6.53 28.32 -9.71
C PHE A 174 7.84 29.00 -10.09
N ILE A 175 7.90 29.58 -11.30
CA ILE A 175 9.07 30.33 -11.78
C ILE A 175 9.33 31.54 -10.87
N HIS A 176 8.28 32.24 -10.46
CA HIS A 176 8.42 33.37 -9.54
C HIS A 176 9.00 32.95 -8.18
N ALA A 177 8.60 31.78 -7.67
CA ALA A 177 9.07 31.26 -6.37
C ALA A 177 10.50 30.73 -6.40
N PHE A 178 10.90 30.01 -7.48
CA PHE A 178 12.18 29.30 -7.58
C PHE A 178 13.21 30.00 -8.50
N GLY A 179 12.80 30.99 -9.27
CA GLY A 179 13.66 31.73 -10.20
C GLY A 179 13.95 30.96 -11.49
N VAL A 180 15.11 31.19 -12.08
CA VAL A 180 15.51 30.56 -13.36
C VAL A 180 15.71 29.06 -13.14
N LEU A 181 14.97 28.26 -13.90
CA LEU A 181 15.10 26.81 -13.90
C LEU A 181 16.28 26.39 -14.79
N HIS A 182 17.07 25.42 -14.34
CA HIS A 182 18.21 24.90 -15.03
C HIS A 182 18.00 23.50 -15.58
N GLY A 183 18.63 23.18 -16.71
CA GLY A 183 18.55 21.89 -17.36
C GLY A 183 17.13 21.55 -17.79
N ASP A 184 16.75 20.29 -17.60
CA ASP A 184 15.44 19.77 -18.03
C ASP A 184 14.29 20.06 -17.03
N THR A 185 14.59 20.75 -15.93
CA THR A 185 13.60 21.03 -14.86
C THR A 185 12.37 21.77 -15.41
N GLN A 186 12.58 22.76 -16.27
CA GLN A 186 11.49 23.48 -16.91
C GLN A 186 10.61 22.54 -17.73
N HIS A 187 11.20 21.66 -18.52
CA HIS A 187 10.45 20.67 -19.31
C HIS A 187 9.61 19.73 -18.42
N TYR A 188 10.12 19.29 -17.28
CA TYR A 188 9.34 18.46 -16.35
C TYR A 188 8.18 19.23 -15.75
N VAL A 189 8.40 20.48 -15.32
CA VAL A 189 7.33 21.35 -14.80
C VAL A 189 6.25 21.59 -15.86
N GLU A 190 6.63 21.92 -17.10
CA GLU A 190 5.71 22.10 -18.22
C GLU A 190 4.93 20.81 -18.52
N SER A 191 5.63 19.66 -18.56
CA SER A 191 5.00 18.37 -18.86
C SER A 191 3.90 18.00 -17.86
N ILE A 192 4.19 18.04 -16.56
CA ILE A 192 3.19 17.66 -15.54
C ILE A 192 2.06 18.71 -15.46
N THR A 193 2.36 19.98 -15.72
CA THR A 193 1.34 21.04 -15.77
C THR A 193 0.41 20.83 -16.95
N ARG A 194 0.92 20.47 -18.13
CA ARG A 194 0.12 20.12 -19.31
C ARG A 194 -0.84 18.97 -18.99
N ASP A 195 -0.34 17.91 -18.36
CA ASP A 195 -1.15 16.75 -18.00
C ASP A 195 -2.22 17.12 -16.97
N ALA A 196 -1.91 18.00 -16.01
CA ALA A 196 -2.87 18.47 -15.01
C ALA A 196 -4.00 19.31 -15.64
N LEU A 197 -3.66 20.26 -16.50
CA LEU A 197 -4.64 21.06 -17.21
C LEU A 197 -5.53 20.20 -18.14
N ALA A 198 -4.91 19.23 -18.82
CA ALA A 198 -5.64 18.29 -19.68
C ALA A 198 -6.60 17.40 -18.86
N ALA A 199 -6.17 16.87 -17.71
CA ALA A 199 -7.01 16.06 -16.83
C ALA A 199 -8.21 16.84 -16.24
N LEU A 200 -8.04 18.15 -16.01
CA LEU A 200 -9.11 19.05 -15.58
C LEU A 200 -9.95 19.63 -16.74
N ASN A 201 -9.63 19.29 -17.99
CA ASN A 201 -10.24 19.85 -19.20
C ASN A 201 -10.15 21.38 -19.29
N ILE A 202 -9.11 21.97 -18.71
CA ILE A 202 -8.86 23.41 -18.75
C ILE A 202 -8.19 23.78 -20.07
N THR A 203 -8.88 24.62 -20.87
CA THR A 203 -8.42 25.00 -22.20
C THR A 203 -8.35 26.51 -22.42
N LYS A 204 -8.86 27.31 -21.46
CA LYS A 204 -8.93 28.76 -21.56
C LYS A 204 -8.05 29.43 -20.51
N LEU A 205 -7.48 30.59 -20.85
CA LEU A 205 -6.70 31.42 -19.92
C LEU A 205 -7.52 31.88 -18.72
N ALA A 206 -8.82 32.17 -18.93
CA ALA A 206 -9.75 32.54 -17.86
C ALA A 206 -9.91 31.40 -16.82
N GLU A 207 -9.95 30.15 -17.28
CA GLU A 207 -10.05 28.96 -16.43
C GLU A 207 -8.75 28.76 -15.60
N VAL A 208 -7.57 28.97 -16.23
CA VAL A 208 -6.27 28.91 -15.52
C VAL A 208 -6.20 30.01 -14.45
N ASN A 209 -6.63 31.23 -14.75
CA ASN A 209 -6.66 32.30 -13.76
C ASN A 209 -7.60 31.95 -12.59
N ALA A 210 -8.81 31.44 -12.87
CA ALA A 210 -9.74 31.01 -11.82
C ALA A 210 -9.17 29.91 -10.93
N LEU A 211 -8.38 28.98 -11.51
CA LEU A 211 -7.65 27.95 -10.75
C LEU A 211 -6.59 28.59 -9.83
N LEU A 212 -5.84 29.56 -10.34
CA LEU A 212 -4.75 30.23 -9.61
C LEU A 212 -5.22 31.27 -8.60
N ASP A 213 -6.43 31.80 -8.72
CA ASP A 213 -7.02 32.73 -7.74
C ASP A 213 -7.23 32.07 -6.37
N ASN A 214 -7.28 30.71 -6.34
CA ASN A 214 -7.32 29.97 -5.09
C ASN A 214 -5.89 29.64 -4.61
N ILE A 215 -5.45 30.30 -3.53
CA ILE A 215 -4.09 30.15 -2.99
C ILE A 215 -3.74 28.70 -2.61
N VAL A 216 -4.73 27.92 -2.16
CA VAL A 216 -4.50 26.50 -1.79
C VAL A 216 -4.28 25.64 -3.03
N ILE A 217 -5.05 25.88 -4.09
CA ILE A 217 -4.85 25.19 -5.36
C ILE A 217 -3.54 25.60 -6.02
N GLN A 218 -3.17 26.87 -5.92
CA GLN A 218 -1.86 27.34 -6.37
C GLN A 218 -0.72 26.65 -5.63
N GLU A 219 -0.81 26.52 -4.28
CA GLU A 219 0.18 25.78 -3.49
C GLU A 219 0.23 24.30 -3.88
N ALA A 220 -0.92 23.66 -4.08
CA ALA A 220 -1.01 22.27 -4.51
C ALA A 220 -0.38 22.05 -5.90
N LEU A 221 -0.66 22.95 -6.86
CA LEU A 221 -0.07 22.93 -8.20
C LEU A 221 1.46 23.05 -8.14
N MET A 222 1.98 24.02 -7.38
CA MET A 222 3.41 24.21 -7.19
C MET A 222 4.07 23.01 -6.49
N SER A 223 3.39 22.38 -5.55
CA SER A 223 3.87 21.18 -4.85
C SER A 223 3.93 19.97 -5.78
N MET A 224 2.92 19.78 -6.64
CA MET A 224 2.92 18.77 -7.71
C MET A 224 4.10 18.97 -8.67
N GLN A 225 4.28 20.19 -9.16
CA GLN A 225 5.37 20.58 -10.06
C GLN A 225 6.74 20.30 -9.41
N LYS A 226 6.91 20.67 -8.14
CA LYS A 226 8.13 20.43 -7.37
C LYS A 226 8.43 18.95 -7.20
N ALA A 227 7.41 18.13 -6.88
CA ALA A 227 7.59 16.70 -6.67
C ALA A 227 8.11 16.02 -7.94
N TYR A 228 7.52 16.28 -9.09
CA TYR A 228 7.95 15.69 -10.36
C TYR A 228 9.26 16.26 -10.85
N ALA A 229 9.53 17.54 -10.66
CA ALA A 229 10.81 18.15 -11.01
C ALA A 229 11.97 17.61 -10.16
N ALA A 230 11.71 17.24 -8.89
CA ALA A 230 12.71 16.63 -8.02
C ALA A 230 12.99 15.15 -8.37
N THR A 231 11.98 14.41 -8.85
CA THR A 231 12.08 12.99 -9.19
C THR A 231 11.25 12.70 -10.44
N ASN A 232 11.89 12.79 -11.60
CA ASN A 232 11.27 12.71 -12.93
C ASN A 232 10.96 11.27 -13.37
N THR A 233 10.23 10.52 -12.54
CA THR A 233 9.83 9.13 -12.82
C THR A 233 8.32 9.04 -13.04
N GLU A 234 7.87 8.03 -13.79
CA GLU A 234 6.44 7.85 -14.10
C GLU A 234 5.60 7.60 -12.84
N TRP A 235 6.12 6.84 -11.89
CA TRP A 235 5.41 6.62 -10.62
C TRP A 235 5.27 7.91 -9.78
N MET A 236 6.29 8.81 -9.78
CA MET A 236 6.19 10.10 -9.11
C MET A 236 5.21 11.01 -9.84
N LYS A 237 5.24 11.02 -11.18
CA LYS A 237 4.32 11.77 -12.01
C LYS A 237 2.87 11.38 -11.73
N SER A 238 2.59 10.07 -11.73
CA SER A 238 1.27 9.53 -11.44
C SER A 238 0.79 9.87 -10.02
N ALA A 239 1.65 9.73 -9.01
CA ALA A 239 1.31 10.03 -7.63
C ALA A 239 1.06 11.54 -7.42
N ALA A 240 1.91 12.41 -7.97
CA ALA A 240 1.79 13.86 -7.83
C ALA A 240 0.57 14.41 -8.57
N LEU A 241 0.34 13.94 -9.81
CA LEU A 241 -0.83 14.32 -10.59
C LEU A 241 -2.12 13.86 -9.92
N GLY A 242 -2.19 12.59 -9.49
CA GLY A 242 -3.35 12.05 -8.78
C GLY A 242 -3.67 12.85 -7.53
N ALA A 243 -2.67 13.13 -6.69
CA ALA A 243 -2.86 13.92 -5.47
C ALA A 243 -3.33 15.35 -5.77
N PHE A 244 -2.81 16.00 -6.82
CA PHE A 244 -3.29 17.32 -7.24
C PHE A 244 -4.75 17.29 -7.67
N LEU A 245 -5.14 16.30 -8.48
CA LEU A 245 -6.52 16.16 -8.93
C LEU A 245 -7.47 15.90 -7.76
N ASP A 246 -7.07 15.07 -6.79
CA ASP A 246 -7.87 14.81 -5.59
C ASP A 246 -8.05 16.09 -4.74
N VAL A 247 -7.03 16.97 -4.65
CA VAL A 247 -7.16 18.27 -3.98
C VAL A 247 -8.17 19.18 -4.71
N VAL A 248 -8.15 19.20 -6.04
CA VAL A 248 -9.06 20.06 -6.83
C VAL A 248 -10.51 19.55 -6.80
N GLN A 249 -10.69 18.22 -6.85
CA GLN A 249 -11.99 17.57 -7.03
C GLN A 249 -12.69 17.20 -5.72
N SER A 250 -11.95 17.09 -4.62
CA SER A 250 -12.56 16.73 -3.33
C SER A 250 -13.09 17.94 -2.57
N PRO A 251 -14.18 17.78 -1.80
CA PRO A 251 -14.70 18.83 -0.93
C PRO A 251 -13.62 19.33 0.04
N LYS A 252 -13.51 20.63 0.22
CA LYS A 252 -12.56 21.24 1.18
C LYS A 252 -12.82 20.66 2.58
N SER A 253 -11.74 20.37 3.29
CA SER A 253 -11.76 19.76 4.64
C SER A 253 -12.29 18.34 4.72
N SER A 254 -12.60 17.68 3.59
CA SER A 254 -12.82 16.24 3.59
C SER A 254 -11.52 15.48 3.84
N THR A 255 -11.61 14.26 4.36
CA THR A 255 -10.42 13.42 4.58
C THR A 255 -9.61 13.19 3.30
N PRO A 256 -10.21 12.85 2.14
CA PRO A 256 -9.48 12.71 0.88
C PRO A 256 -8.71 13.98 0.49
N TYR A 257 -9.34 15.16 0.62
CA TYR A 257 -8.70 16.45 0.35
C TYR A 257 -7.47 16.66 1.24
N LEU A 258 -7.61 16.48 2.57
CA LEU A 258 -6.53 16.71 3.52
C LEU A 258 -5.34 15.75 3.28
N VAL A 259 -5.64 14.47 3.05
CA VAL A 259 -4.61 13.46 2.81
C VAL A 259 -3.89 13.69 1.48
N ALA A 260 -4.62 14.06 0.42
CA ALA A 260 -4.02 14.39 -0.88
C ALA A 260 -3.12 15.63 -0.79
N PHE A 261 -3.54 16.64 -0.02
CA PHE A 261 -2.75 17.84 0.21
C PHE A 261 -1.47 17.56 1.00
N ASP A 262 -1.54 16.74 2.05
CA ASP A 262 -0.37 16.27 2.79
C ASP A 262 0.53 15.38 1.93
N ALA A 263 -0.03 14.55 1.04
CA ALA A 263 0.72 13.75 0.10
C ALA A 263 1.61 14.63 -0.80
N LEU A 264 1.06 15.69 -1.39
CA LEU A 264 1.83 16.63 -2.21
C LEU A 264 3.03 17.23 -1.47
N ARG A 265 2.91 17.48 -0.17
CA ARG A 265 3.99 18.03 0.66
C ARG A 265 5.11 17.04 0.92
N VAL A 266 4.80 15.75 1.08
CA VAL A 266 5.80 14.72 1.41
C VAL A 266 6.43 14.08 0.18
N LEU A 267 5.75 14.07 -0.98
CA LEU A 267 6.21 13.47 -2.23
C LEU A 267 7.66 13.81 -2.61
N PRO A 268 8.14 15.07 -2.53
CA PRO A 268 9.52 15.42 -2.88
C PRO A 268 10.59 14.75 -2.02
N HIS A 269 10.20 14.17 -0.88
CA HIS A 269 11.10 13.54 0.10
C HIS A 269 11.06 12.00 0.04
N LEU A 270 10.20 11.44 -0.81
CA LEU A 270 10.02 10.01 -0.94
C LEU A 270 10.88 9.43 -2.08
N THR A 271 11.41 8.24 -1.85
CA THR A 271 12.12 7.44 -2.86
C THR A 271 11.28 6.24 -3.27
N LEU A 272 11.70 5.52 -4.32
CA LEU A 272 11.03 4.30 -4.76
C LEU A 272 10.86 3.29 -3.62
N GLY A 273 11.90 3.06 -2.81
CA GLY A 273 11.82 2.13 -1.68
C GLY A 273 10.76 2.53 -0.63
N HIS A 274 10.53 3.84 -0.39
CA HIS A 274 9.44 4.30 0.48
C HIS A 274 8.08 3.88 -0.07
N PHE A 275 7.85 4.06 -1.37
CA PHE A 275 6.62 3.66 -2.03
C PHE A 275 6.43 2.15 -2.03
N GLN A 276 7.50 1.38 -2.27
CA GLN A 276 7.44 -0.08 -2.25
C GLN A 276 7.10 -0.62 -0.86
N VAL A 277 7.69 -0.06 0.20
CA VAL A 277 7.32 -0.43 1.58
C VAL A 277 5.85 -0.14 1.87
N MET A 278 5.34 1.04 1.48
CA MET A 278 3.94 1.39 1.69
C MET A 278 3.00 0.49 0.87
N ALA A 279 3.34 0.22 -0.39
CA ALA A 279 2.56 -0.66 -1.27
C ALA A 279 2.51 -2.10 -0.73
N LEU A 280 3.65 -2.69 -0.35
CA LEU A 280 3.69 -4.03 0.22
C LEU A 280 2.95 -4.12 1.56
N THR A 281 3.11 -3.13 2.43
CA THR A 281 2.35 -3.09 3.69
C THR A 281 0.85 -3.02 3.43
N LEU A 282 0.41 -2.21 2.45
CA LEU A 282 -0.99 -2.14 2.01
C LEU A 282 -1.48 -3.52 1.53
N LEU A 283 -0.75 -4.15 0.63
CA LEU A 283 -1.13 -5.42 0.00
C LEU A 283 -1.15 -6.57 1.01
N LEU A 284 -0.21 -6.61 1.95
CA LEU A 284 -0.05 -7.71 2.90
C LEU A 284 -0.95 -7.57 4.14
N GLN A 285 -1.08 -6.33 4.68
CA GLN A 285 -1.76 -6.12 5.96
C GLN A 285 -3.17 -5.55 5.83
N TYR A 286 -3.48 -4.83 4.74
CA TYR A 286 -4.75 -4.11 4.56
C TYR A 286 -5.60 -4.66 3.42
N SER A 287 -5.08 -5.64 2.66
CA SER A 287 -5.83 -6.28 1.58
C SER A 287 -5.65 -7.79 1.58
N ARG A 288 -6.60 -8.50 0.98
CA ARG A 288 -6.46 -9.93 0.72
C ARG A 288 -7.17 -10.31 -0.57
N ASN A 289 -6.65 -11.33 -1.25
CA ASN A 289 -7.26 -11.89 -2.44
C ASN A 289 -8.07 -13.15 -2.07
N SER A 290 -9.37 -13.14 -2.33
CA SER A 290 -10.27 -14.27 -2.04
C SER A 290 -9.95 -15.54 -2.83
N ASN A 291 -9.18 -15.42 -3.91
CA ASN A 291 -8.82 -16.54 -4.77
C ASN A 291 -7.53 -17.26 -4.35
N ASN A 292 -6.82 -16.79 -3.33
CA ASN A 292 -5.57 -17.40 -2.86
C ASN A 292 -5.77 -18.68 -2.04
N TYR A 293 -6.60 -19.59 -2.51
CA TYR A 293 -6.92 -20.85 -1.81
C TYR A 293 -6.02 -22.02 -2.20
N GLY A 294 -5.17 -21.90 -3.22
CA GLY A 294 -4.31 -22.98 -3.71
C GLY A 294 -2.96 -22.47 -4.23
N LEU A 295 -2.03 -23.42 -4.52
CA LEU A 295 -0.65 -23.11 -4.89
C LEU A 295 -0.56 -22.19 -6.11
N ILE A 296 -1.21 -22.57 -7.21
CA ILE A 296 -1.14 -21.81 -8.47
C ILE A 296 -1.66 -20.38 -8.28
N HIS A 297 -2.80 -20.22 -7.58
CA HIS A 297 -3.37 -18.90 -7.32
C HIS A 297 -2.46 -18.04 -6.44
N PHE A 298 -1.81 -18.65 -5.45
CA PHE A 298 -0.82 -17.95 -4.63
C PHE A 298 0.43 -17.55 -5.41
N GLN A 299 0.91 -18.40 -6.32
CA GLN A 299 2.03 -18.08 -7.20
C GLN A 299 1.71 -16.88 -8.10
N HIS A 300 0.54 -16.88 -8.75
CA HIS A 300 0.07 -15.73 -9.54
C HIS A 300 -0.10 -14.46 -8.70
N TYR A 301 -0.57 -14.61 -7.45
CA TYR A 301 -0.65 -13.47 -6.55
C TYR A 301 0.72 -12.88 -6.23
N VAL A 302 1.72 -13.71 -5.94
CA VAL A 302 3.10 -13.26 -5.68
C VAL A 302 3.67 -12.57 -6.91
N GLU A 303 3.55 -13.18 -8.09
CA GLU A 303 4.03 -12.64 -9.35
C GLU A 303 3.40 -11.27 -9.68
N LYS A 304 2.09 -11.12 -9.51
CA LYS A 304 1.38 -9.89 -9.86
C LYS A 304 1.47 -8.81 -8.78
N TYR A 305 1.31 -9.17 -7.49
CA TYR A 305 1.11 -8.20 -6.41
C TYR A 305 2.29 -8.04 -5.46
N ILE A 306 3.29 -8.90 -5.49
CA ILE A 306 4.43 -8.84 -4.58
C ILE A 306 5.72 -8.52 -5.35
N GLU A 307 6.03 -9.29 -6.35
CA GLU A 307 7.28 -9.19 -7.11
C GLU A 307 7.56 -7.79 -7.69
N PRO A 308 6.56 -7.03 -8.20
CA PRO A 308 6.81 -5.69 -8.72
C PRO A 308 7.27 -4.66 -7.67
N PHE A 309 7.12 -4.96 -6.37
CA PHE A 309 7.35 -4.03 -5.28
C PHE A 309 8.55 -4.38 -4.39
N ILE A 310 9.39 -5.35 -4.77
CA ILE A 310 10.50 -5.79 -3.91
C ILE A 310 11.87 -5.32 -4.38
N SER A 311 11.97 -4.63 -5.53
CA SER A 311 13.25 -4.34 -6.19
C SER A 311 14.18 -3.41 -5.43
N ASP A 312 13.66 -2.55 -4.54
CA ASP A 312 14.41 -1.52 -3.82
C ASP A 312 14.01 -1.45 -2.34
N LEU A 313 13.75 -2.62 -1.72
CA LEU A 313 13.35 -2.67 -0.32
C LEU A 313 14.51 -2.30 0.61
N PRO A 314 14.33 -1.28 1.45
CA PRO A 314 15.38 -0.80 2.33
C PRO A 314 15.59 -1.76 3.52
N GLN A 315 16.86 -1.98 3.87
CA GLN A 315 17.25 -2.76 5.05
C GLN A 315 17.65 -1.90 6.24
N ASN A 316 17.81 -0.59 6.04
CA ASN A 316 18.31 0.32 7.08
C ASN A 316 17.17 0.89 7.93
N ASN A 317 17.30 0.77 9.26
CA ASN A 317 16.33 1.30 10.23
C ASN A 317 16.06 2.81 10.10
N SER A 318 17.04 3.60 9.66
CA SER A 318 16.87 5.04 9.48
C SER A 318 15.84 5.37 8.40
N PHE A 319 15.70 4.51 7.41
CA PHE A 319 14.75 4.65 6.32
C PHE A 319 13.29 4.54 6.82
N TYR A 320 13.01 3.57 7.68
CA TYR A 320 11.68 3.41 8.27
C TYR A 320 11.33 4.56 9.22
N ARG A 321 12.32 5.11 9.93
CA ARG A 321 12.13 6.32 10.74
C ARG A 321 11.81 7.56 9.90
N GLN A 322 12.28 7.62 8.63
CA GLN A 322 11.87 8.69 7.72
C GLN A 322 10.40 8.58 7.35
N LEU A 323 9.89 7.36 7.10
CA LEU A 323 8.45 7.14 6.86
C LEU A 323 7.59 7.55 8.06
N ASP A 324 8.02 7.24 9.28
CA ASP A 324 7.34 7.67 10.51
C ASP A 324 7.42 9.20 10.69
N TYR A 325 8.59 9.81 10.48
CA TYR A 325 8.76 11.26 10.52
C TYR A 325 7.86 11.98 9.49
N LEU A 326 7.72 11.43 8.30
CA LEU A 326 6.83 11.94 7.25
C LEU A 326 5.36 11.56 7.48
N ARG A 327 5.06 10.89 8.58
CA ARG A 327 3.70 10.46 8.97
C ARG A 327 3.04 9.51 7.96
N CYS A 328 3.83 8.79 7.18
CA CYS A 328 3.32 7.75 6.28
C CYS A 328 3.06 6.44 7.02
N THR A 329 3.81 6.19 8.10
CA THR A 329 3.70 5.00 8.95
C THR A 329 3.64 5.38 10.41
N GLN A 330 3.27 4.40 11.25
CA GLN A 330 3.41 4.46 12.70
C GLN A 330 4.03 3.16 13.20
N GLU A 331 4.86 3.23 14.24
CA GLU A 331 5.50 2.06 14.82
C GLU A 331 4.55 1.34 15.77
N GLU A 332 4.35 0.04 15.56
CA GLU A 332 3.58 -0.85 16.42
C GLU A 332 4.46 -1.41 17.55
N ARG A 333 3.84 -1.75 18.69
CA ARG A 333 4.57 -2.24 19.86
C ARG A 333 5.15 -3.63 19.67
N GLU A 334 4.45 -4.50 18.96
CA GLU A 334 4.84 -5.90 18.79
C GLU A 334 5.12 -6.19 17.31
N PRO A 335 6.26 -6.83 17.00
CA PRO A 335 6.55 -7.27 15.64
C PRO A 335 5.60 -8.40 15.23
N ILE A 336 5.18 -8.37 13.98
CA ILE A 336 4.44 -9.45 13.34
C ILE A 336 5.29 -10.06 12.24
N THR A 337 5.42 -11.38 12.18
CA THR A 337 6.16 -12.04 11.09
C THR A 337 5.31 -12.13 9.82
N LEU A 338 5.96 -12.24 8.64
CA LEU A 338 5.23 -12.44 7.39
C LEU A 338 4.36 -13.71 7.43
N ALA A 339 4.84 -14.77 8.07
CA ALA A 339 4.06 -15.99 8.29
C ALA A 339 2.78 -15.71 9.09
N GLN A 340 2.84 -14.87 10.12
CA GLN A 340 1.66 -14.47 10.88
C GLN A 340 0.70 -13.62 10.03
N VAL A 341 1.22 -12.69 9.22
CA VAL A 341 0.40 -11.89 8.31
C VAL A 341 -0.37 -12.79 7.35
N LEU A 342 0.32 -13.75 6.72
CA LEU A 342 -0.30 -14.71 5.80
C LEU A 342 -1.32 -15.60 6.50
N SER A 343 -1.02 -16.10 7.70
CA SER A 343 -1.94 -16.96 8.45
C SER A 343 -3.19 -16.21 8.94
N ASN A 344 -3.07 -14.92 9.23
CA ASN A 344 -4.20 -14.08 9.60
C ASN A 344 -5.08 -13.74 8.40
N SER A 345 -4.47 -13.44 7.25
CA SER A 345 -5.21 -13.10 6.02
C SER A 345 -5.85 -14.31 5.35
N TYR A 346 -5.24 -15.51 5.48
CA TYR A 346 -5.66 -16.75 4.81
C TYR A 346 -5.75 -17.93 5.79
N PRO A 347 -6.59 -17.86 6.84
CA PRO A 347 -6.59 -18.82 7.92
C PRO A 347 -6.91 -20.25 7.46
N PHE A 348 -7.83 -20.46 6.52
CA PHE A 348 -8.12 -21.81 6.01
C PHE A 348 -7.00 -22.38 5.17
N VAL A 349 -6.14 -21.53 4.60
CA VAL A 349 -5.00 -21.98 3.81
C VAL A 349 -3.84 -22.43 4.71
N PHE A 350 -3.54 -21.69 5.77
CA PHE A 350 -2.32 -21.88 6.55
C PHE A 350 -2.54 -22.49 7.95
N ASN A 351 -3.68 -22.24 8.61
CA ASN A 351 -3.90 -22.63 10.00
C ASN A 351 -4.53 -24.02 10.19
N TYR A 352 -4.80 -24.73 9.10
CA TYR A 352 -5.40 -26.06 9.15
C TYR A 352 -4.73 -26.99 8.14
N ARG A 353 -4.65 -28.29 8.46
CA ARG A 353 -4.06 -29.31 7.57
C ARG A 353 -4.99 -29.74 6.45
N GLY A 354 -6.32 -29.60 6.63
CA GLY A 354 -7.34 -30.06 5.69
C GLY A 354 -7.86 -31.45 6.01
N PHE A 355 -8.46 -32.11 5.02
CA PHE A 355 -9.23 -33.35 5.17
C PHE A 355 -8.90 -34.37 4.07
N SER A 356 -9.24 -35.66 4.33
CA SER A 356 -9.19 -36.70 3.32
C SER A 356 -10.47 -36.73 2.47
N LYS A 357 -10.43 -37.39 1.32
CA LYS A 357 -11.62 -37.56 0.45
C LYS A 357 -12.73 -38.30 1.17
N GLU A 358 -12.40 -39.28 2.02
CA GLU A 358 -13.37 -40.09 2.78
C GLU A 358 -14.04 -39.23 3.88
N GLU A 359 -13.31 -38.30 4.49
CA GLU A 359 -13.86 -37.34 5.46
C GLU A 359 -14.82 -36.38 4.77
N LEU A 360 -14.46 -35.86 3.58
CA LEU A 360 -15.31 -35.00 2.78
C LEU A 360 -16.61 -35.72 2.37
N PHE A 361 -16.51 -36.95 1.89
CA PHE A 361 -17.67 -37.76 1.47
C PHE A 361 -18.65 -38.02 2.64
N ARG A 362 -18.13 -38.21 3.85
CA ARG A 362 -18.96 -38.34 5.05
C ARG A 362 -19.63 -37.02 5.46
N ALA A 363 -18.92 -35.91 5.40
CA ALA A 363 -19.44 -34.59 5.77
C ALA A 363 -20.51 -34.07 4.78
N THR A 364 -20.62 -34.68 3.62
CA THR A 364 -21.61 -34.34 2.58
C THR A 364 -22.66 -35.40 2.37
N ASP A 365 -22.87 -36.31 3.33
CA ASP A 365 -23.84 -37.42 3.26
C ASP A 365 -23.70 -38.25 1.97
N GLY A 366 -22.48 -38.41 1.46
CA GLY A 366 -22.22 -39.20 0.27
C GLY A 366 -22.30 -38.42 -1.06
N HIS A 367 -22.68 -37.15 -1.05
CA HIS A 367 -22.84 -36.37 -2.29
C HIS A 367 -21.50 -35.78 -2.79
N GLY A 368 -20.55 -35.54 -1.88
CA GLY A 368 -19.28 -34.87 -2.22
C GLY A 368 -19.46 -33.38 -2.53
N VAL A 369 -18.36 -32.74 -2.90
CA VAL A 369 -18.31 -31.37 -3.40
C VAL A 369 -17.72 -31.43 -4.80
N ASP A 370 -18.15 -30.56 -5.71
CA ASP A 370 -17.59 -30.47 -7.06
C ASP A 370 -16.06 -30.35 -6.97
N PRO A 371 -15.32 -31.19 -7.71
CA PRO A 371 -13.85 -31.22 -7.69
C PRO A 371 -13.19 -29.87 -7.94
N ARG A 372 -13.83 -28.94 -8.67
CA ARG A 372 -13.32 -27.59 -8.93
C ARG A 372 -13.16 -26.76 -7.65
N TYR A 373 -13.92 -27.07 -6.63
CA TYR A 373 -13.88 -26.37 -5.32
C TYR A 373 -13.11 -27.15 -4.26
N VAL A 374 -12.36 -28.18 -4.64
CA VAL A 374 -11.51 -28.97 -3.74
C VAL A 374 -10.08 -28.92 -4.22
N VAL A 375 -9.22 -28.29 -3.45
CA VAL A 375 -7.81 -28.06 -3.78
C VAL A 375 -6.87 -28.87 -2.90
N ARG A 376 -5.64 -29.06 -3.31
CA ARG A 376 -4.61 -29.65 -2.45
C ARG A 376 -4.19 -28.66 -1.39
N SER A 377 -3.99 -29.13 -0.18
CA SER A 377 -3.45 -28.31 0.91
C SER A 377 -1.99 -27.96 0.63
N LEU A 378 -1.58 -26.73 0.97
CA LEU A 378 -0.20 -26.27 0.88
C LEU A 378 0.68 -26.84 2.00
N ASN A 379 0.08 -27.17 3.15
CA ASN A 379 0.78 -27.58 4.38
C ASN A 379 0.53 -29.05 4.74
N SER A 380 0.03 -29.88 3.83
CA SER A 380 -0.18 -31.32 4.03
C SER A 380 -0.51 -32.04 2.73
N ASN A 381 -0.54 -33.37 2.79
CA ASN A 381 -0.99 -34.22 1.66
C ASN A 381 -2.54 -34.36 1.59
N LEU A 382 -3.27 -33.55 2.34
CA LEU A 382 -4.73 -33.56 2.39
C LEU A 382 -5.34 -32.56 1.40
N TYR A 383 -6.67 -32.41 1.47
CA TYR A 383 -7.43 -31.51 0.62
C TYR A 383 -8.10 -30.41 1.46
N LYS A 384 -8.43 -29.31 0.81
CA LYS A 384 -9.21 -28.18 1.40
C LYS A 384 -10.28 -27.77 0.41
N LEU A 385 -11.28 -27.06 0.91
CA LEU A 385 -12.20 -26.33 0.03
C LEU A 385 -11.48 -25.09 -0.53
N ALA A 386 -11.89 -24.67 -1.72
CA ALA A 386 -11.42 -23.43 -2.37
C ALA A 386 -11.98 -22.20 -1.61
N LEU A 387 -11.57 -22.06 -0.36
CA LEU A 387 -12.07 -21.08 0.58
C LEU A 387 -10.92 -20.62 1.49
N VAL A 388 -10.64 -19.34 1.51
CA VAL A 388 -9.50 -18.77 2.25
C VAL A 388 -9.85 -18.42 3.69
N ASP A 389 -11.12 -18.09 3.95
CA ASP A 389 -11.59 -17.63 5.24
C ASP A 389 -13.08 -17.96 5.45
N GLU A 390 -13.52 -18.11 6.70
CA GLU A 390 -14.91 -18.44 7.05
C GLU A 390 -15.91 -17.37 6.63
N SER A 391 -15.51 -16.09 6.62
CA SER A 391 -16.38 -14.97 6.20
C SER A 391 -16.87 -15.12 4.75
N LEU A 392 -16.11 -15.80 3.90
CA LEU A 392 -16.47 -16.07 2.51
C LEU A 392 -17.32 -17.34 2.33
N ALA A 393 -17.59 -18.08 3.40
CA ALA A 393 -18.38 -19.32 3.33
C ALA A 393 -19.78 -19.13 2.74
N PRO A 394 -20.56 -18.07 3.04
CA PRO A 394 -21.87 -17.87 2.42
C PRO A 394 -21.79 -17.71 0.89
N ARG A 395 -20.79 -17.00 0.40
CA ARG A 395 -20.53 -16.86 -1.05
C ARG A 395 -20.15 -18.22 -1.66
N PHE A 396 -19.23 -18.93 -1.04
CA PHE A 396 -18.79 -20.26 -1.46
C PHE A 396 -19.95 -21.24 -1.55
N PHE A 397 -20.83 -21.33 -0.53
CA PHE A 397 -21.96 -22.25 -0.54
C PHE A 397 -23.02 -21.88 -1.60
N ARG A 398 -23.20 -20.62 -1.91
CA ARG A 398 -24.04 -20.21 -3.04
C ARG A 398 -23.46 -20.68 -4.38
N GLN A 399 -22.16 -20.47 -4.61
CA GLN A 399 -21.48 -20.88 -5.83
C GLN A 399 -21.49 -22.40 -6.02
N THR A 400 -21.27 -23.16 -4.96
CA THR A 400 -21.30 -24.64 -4.97
C THR A 400 -22.71 -25.22 -4.93
N ARG A 401 -23.75 -24.38 -4.79
CA ARG A 401 -25.17 -24.78 -4.65
C ARG A 401 -25.42 -25.72 -3.47
N ILE A 402 -24.63 -25.63 -2.42
CA ILE A 402 -24.83 -26.39 -1.18
C ILE A 402 -25.80 -25.59 -0.29
N SER A 403 -27.09 -25.96 -0.32
CA SER A 403 -28.15 -25.24 0.42
C SER A 403 -28.44 -25.82 1.81
N ASP A 404 -28.02 -27.07 2.07
CA ASP A 404 -28.26 -27.72 3.37
C ASP A 404 -27.36 -27.12 4.45
N SER A 405 -27.96 -26.48 5.43
CA SER A 405 -27.28 -25.81 6.55
C SER A 405 -26.50 -26.78 7.45
N MET A 406 -26.91 -28.04 7.55
CA MET A 406 -26.14 -29.05 8.31
C MET A 406 -24.85 -29.39 7.56
N VAL A 407 -24.94 -29.64 6.26
CA VAL A 407 -23.78 -29.91 5.40
C VAL A 407 -22.83 -28.72 5.40
N GLN A 408 -23.33 -27.48 5.29
CA GLN A 408 -22.54 -26.28 5.37
C GLN A 408 -21.72 -26.20 6.67
N ARG A 409 -22.39 -26.41 7.81
CA ARG A 409 -21.74 -26.41 9.12
C ARG A 409 -20.71 -27.53 9.24
N ASP A 410 -21.02 -28.73 8.75
CA ASP A 410 -20.16 -29.90 8.86
C ASP A 410 -18.91 -29.73 7.95
N LEU A 411 -19.04 -29.07 6.80
CA LEU A 411 -17.91 -28.68 5.93
C LEU A 411 -17.00 -27.65 6.60
N ILE A 412 -17.55 -26.64 7.26
CA ILE A 412 -16.73 -25.66 8.02
C ILE A 412 -16.04 -26.35 9.21
N ALA A 413 -16.75 -27.21 9.94
CA ALA A 413 -16.15 -27.99 11.01
C ALA A 413 -15.03 -28.91 10.51
N LEU A 414 -15.23 -29.52 9.33
CA LEU A 414 -14.23 -30.35 8.67
C LEU A 414 -12.98 -29.53 8.28
N MET A 415 -13.15 -28.33 7.71
CA MET A 415 -12.03 -27.43 7.40
C MET A 415 -11.21 -27.11 8.66
N LYS A 416 -11.85 -26.90 9.80
CA LYS A 416 -11.23 -26.58 11.10
C LYS A 416 -10.75 -27.81 11.90
N SER A 417 -10.97 -29.04 11.42
CA SER A 417 -10.78 -30.27 12.20
C SER A 417 -9.31 -30.56 12.59
N LYS A 418 -8.35 -30.07 11.83
CA LYS A 418 -6.92 -30.35 12.03
C LYS A 418 -6.12 -29.05 12.09
N PRO A 419 -6.19 -28.31 13.21
CA PRO A 419 -5.46 -27.06 13.38
C PRO A 419 -3.95 -27.26 13.36
N THR A 420 -3.21 -26.29 12.84
CA THR A 420 -1.74 -26.26 12.83
C THR A 420 -1.27 -24.82 13.01
N ALA A 421 -0.03 -24.64 13.42
CA ALA A 421 0.58 -23.32 13.52
C ALA A 421 1.48 -23.08 12.30
N PHE A 422 1.21 -22.04 11.53
CA PHE A 422 2.03 -21.62 10.41
C PHE A 422 3.21 -20.77 10.92
N ARG A 423 4.33 -21.41 11.25
CA ARG A 423 5.51 -20.75 11.81
C ARG A 423 6.78 -21.59 11.67
N GLY A 424 7.93 -20.96 11.91
CA GLY A 424 9.24 -21.62 11.89
C GLY A 424 9.62 -22.18 10.52
N GLN A 425 10.36 -23.28 10.49
CA GLN A 425 10.89 -23.84 9.24
C GLN A 425 9.78 -24.33 8.29
N GLU A 426 8.72 -24.93 8.82
CA GLU A 426 7.59 -25.39 8.00
C GLU A 426 6.93 -24.23 7.21
N ALA A 427 6.80 -23.05 7.84
CA ALA A 427 6.26 -21.89 7.15
C ALA A 427 7.22 -21.37 6.06
N ARG A 428 8.52 -21.40 6.32
CA ARG A 428 9.55 -21.00 5.35
C ARG A 428 9.56 -21.94 4.14
N ASP A 429 9.52 -23.25 4.38
CA ASP A 429 9.49 -24.25 3.32
C ASP A 429 8.24 -24.07 2.43
N ILE A 430 7.09 -23.79 3.01
CA ILE A 430 5.84 -23.54 2.27
C ILE A 430 5.91 -22.22 1.48
N MET A 431 6.50 -21.16 2.06
CA MET A 431 6.69 -19.90 1.34
C MET A 431 7.64 -20.06 0.16
N ASP A 432 8.70 -20.86 0.29
CA ASP A 432 9.62 -21.20 -0.79
C ASP A 432 8.95 -22.06 -1.88
N ASP A 433 8.14 -23.04 -1.48
CA ASP A 433 7.33 -23.85 -2.40
C ASP A 433 6.32 -23.01 -3.20
N ILE A 434 5.76 -21.94 -2.59
CA ILE A 434 4.90 -20.98 -3.29
C ILE A 434 5.75 -20.16 -4.26
N SER A 435 6.78 -19.49 -3.77
CA SER A 435 7.71 -18.70 -4.56
C SER A 435 8.97 -18.35 -3.74
N PRO A 436 10.18 -18.51 -4.29
CA PRO A 436 11.41 -18.02 -3.66
C PRO A 436 11.35 -16.52 -3.32
N VAL A 437 10.67 -15.73 -4.14
CA VAL A 437 10.44 -14.29 -3.92
C VAL A 437 9.68 -14.03 -2.61
N LEU A 438 8.72 -14.88 -2.27
CA LEU A 438 7.96 -14.76 -1.02
C LEU A 438 8.83 -15.08 0.20
N LEU A 439 9.75 -16.04 0.06
CA LEU A 439 10.73 -16.36 1.11
C LEU A 439 11.74 -15.22 1.29
N ASP A 440 12.28 -14.65 0.21
CA ASP A 440 13.17 -13.49 0.26
C ASP A 440 12.47 -12.28 0.91
N LEU A 441 11.21 -12.04 0.56
CA LEU A 441 10.41 -11.01 1.23
C LEU A 441 10.22 -11.30 2.71
N ALA A 442 10.02 -12.56 3.12
CA ALA A 442 9.89 -12.92 4.53
C ALA A 442 11.18 -12.59 5.31
N ASP A 443 12.34 -12.84 4.72
CA ASP A 443 13.61 -12.49 5.33
C ASP A 443 13.78 -10.97 5.51
N VAL A 444 13.42 -10.17 4.52
CA VAL A 444 13.44 -8.70 4.65
C VAL A 444 12.40 -8.23 5.66
N PHE A 445 11.16 -8.71 5.56
CA PHE A 445 10.04 -8.29 6.41
C PHE A 445 10.33 -8.58 7.90
N ASP A 446 10.76 -9.80 8.22
CA ASP A 446 10.93 -10.26 9.60
C ASP A 446 12.15 -9.64 10.29
N HIS A 447 13.20 -9.26 9.53
CA HIS A 447 14.46 -8.73 10.06
C HIS A 447 14.57 -7.19 9.96
N THR A 448 13.57 -6.51 9.42
CA THR A 448 13.53 -5.04 9.33
C THR A 448 12.37 -4.47 10.16
N PRO A 449 12.35 -3.15 10.39
CA PRO A 449 11.19 -2.50 11.02
C PRO A 449 9.87 -2.68 10.27
N MET A 450 9.88 -3.20 9.03
CA MET A 450 8.66 -3.51 8.28
C MET A 450 7.71 -4.44 9.07
N SER A 451 8.26 -5.33 9.93
CA SER A 451 7.49 -6.18 10.84
C SER A 451 6.73 -5.43 11.94
N LYS A 452 7.04 -4.14 12.15
CA LYS A 452 6.50 -3.33 13.25
C LYS A 452 5.72 -2.10 12.80
N ILE A 453 5.63 -1.86 11.49
CA ILE A 453 4.93 -0.69 10.98
C ILE A 453 3.49 -1.01 10.61
N SER A 454 2.63 -0.03 10.82
CA SER A 454 1.31 0.08 10.21
C SER A 454 1.22 1.36 9.39
N LEU A 455 0.31 1.43 8.42
CA LEU A 455 0.12 2.60 7.58
C LEU A 455 -0.83 3.59 8.23
N THR A 456 -0.49 4.87 8.15
CA THR A 456 -1.44 5.97 8.37
C THR A 456 -2.34 6.16 7.15
N LEU A 457 -3.32 7.05 7.22
CA LEU A 457 -4.13 7.42 6.04
C LEU A 457 -3.27 7.91 4.89
N LEU A 458 -2.23 8.69 5.19
CA LEU A 458 -1.27 9.17 4.20
C LEU A 458 -0.48 8.02 3.57
N GLY A 459 -0.01 7.06 4.37
CA GLY A 459 0.68 5.87 3.88
C GLY A 459 -0.21 4.96 3.03
N LEU A 460 -1.48 4.78 3.43
CA LEU A 460 -2.49 4.05 2.64
C LEU A 460 -2.72 4.73 1.27
N TYR A 461 -2.87 6.04 1.28
CA TYR A 461 -3.08 6.85 0.07
C TYR A 461 -1.90 6.72 -0.91
N LEU A 462 -0.67 6.91 -0.42
CA LEU A 462 0.54 6.82 -1.24
C LEU A 462 0.84 5.40 -1.70
N GLY A 463 0.63 4.40 -0.83
CA GLY A 463 0.76 2.99 -1.17
C GLY A 463 -0.21 2.59 -2.29
N ARG A 464 -1.50 2.99 -2.18
CA ARG A 464 -2.50 2.80 -3.24
C ARG A 464 -2.09 3.47 -4.56
N ALA A 465 -1.62 4.72 -4.51
CA ALA A 465 -1.19 5.44 -5.70
C ALA A 465 -0.05 4.70 -6.42
N HIS A 466 0.89 4.12 -5.66
CA HIS A 466 1.99 3.35 -6.22
C HIS A 466 1.52 2.00 -6.80
N VAL A 467 0.63 1.30 -6.12
CA VAL A 467 0.02 0.06 -6.65
C VAL A 467 -0.70 0.33 -7.97
N LYS A 468 -1.52 1.39 -8.03
CA LYS A 468 -2.22 1.80 -9.26
C LYS A 468 -1.24 2.13 -10.39
N ALA A 469 -0.17 2.87 -10.10
CA ALA A 469 0.83 3.25 -11.10
C ALA A 469 1.64 2.06 -11.62
N THR A 470 1.87 1.03 -10.78
CA THR A 470 2.76 -0.09 -11.10
C THR A 470 2.01 -1.24 -11.78
N ILE A 471 0.86 -1.65 -11.26
CA ILE A 471 0.11 -2.83 -11.73
C ILE A 471 -1.30 -2.49 -12.26
N GLY A 472 -1.71 -1.22 -12.26
CA GLY A 472 -3.00 -0.78 -12.77
C GLY A 472 -4.21 -1.10 -11.87
N GLU A 473 -4.00 -1.70 -10.70
CA GLU A 473 -5.08 -2.05 -9.77
C GLU A 473 -5.45 -0.87 -8.86
N GLU A 474 -6.74 -0.63 -8.72
CA GLU A 474 -7.25 0.43 -7.87
C GLU A 474 -7.95 -0.14 -6.64
N PHE A 475 -7.47 0.26 -5.45
CA PHE A 475 -8.05 -0.12 -4.17
C PHE A 475 -9.01 0.95 -3.68
N ASP A 476 -10.20 0.54 -3.26
CA ASP A 476 -11.17 1.43 -2.62
C ASP A 476 -10.74 1.71 -1.18
N LEU A 477 -10.45 2.98 -0.89
CA LEU A 477 -10.11 3.46 0.45
C LEU A 477 -11.31 4.10 1.18
N SER A 478 -12.52 4.02 0.64
CA SER A 478 -13.71 4.67 1.21
C SER A 478 -14.01 4.28 2.65
N HIS A 479 -13.54 3.11 3.09
CA HIS A 479 -13.64 2.68 4.48
C HIS A 479 -12.74 3.45 5.46
N TRP A 480 -11.70 4.07 4.94
CA TRP A 480 -10.67 4.75 5.74
C TRP A 480 -10.85 6.27 5.71
N PHE A 481 -11.59 6.78 4.73
CA PHE A 481 -11.87 8.18 4.47
C PHE A 481 -13.34 8.49 4.75
#